data_d7739fbb4f2c9be5d94f4b6b204a6dd0
#
_entry.id   d7739fbb4f2c9be5d94f4b6b204a6dd0
#
_cell.length_a   1.000
_cell.length_b   1.000
_cell.length_c   1.000
_cell.angle_alpha   90.00
_cell.angle_beta   90.00
_cell.angle_gamma   90.00
#
_symmetry.space_group_name_H-M   'P 1'
#
loop_
_entity.id
_entity.type
_entity.pdbx_description
1 polymer ?
#
loop_
_entity_poly.entity_id
_entity_poly.type
_entity_poly.pdbx_seq_one_letter_code
_entity_poly.pdbx_strand_id
1 'polypeptide(L)'
;IGKPIGGGFPVAAYGATDEIATTIDPALHGHDADVAGVGGTLAGSAMATAAIRATLSATLLDADSERMIPLASRWTDGVRDAIARRGLGWSVPQLGCRAEYWVCPLPANGADAAAAVDDELDAFMHLWALNRGILMTPFHNMALVSPAHTDTDVDRHTEVFDAALTVLTAS
;
A
#
# COMPACT_ATOMS: atom_id res chain seq x y z
N ILE A 1 11.56 2.15 -5.56
CA ILE A 1 11.09 1.47 -4.35
C ILE A 1 11.33 2.41 -3.18
N GLY A 2 10.29 2.72 -2.42
CA GLY A 2 10.41 3.63 -1.28
C GLY A 2 9.81 3.05 0.00
N LYS A 3 9.76 3.84 1.05
CA LYS A 3 9.10 3.59 2.35
C LYS A 3 9.35 2.22 3.00
N PRO A 4 8.81 1.09 2.47
CA PRO A 4 8.94 -0.21 3.13
C PRO A 4 10.37 -0.70 3.31
N ILE A 5 11.27 -0.41 2.35
CA ILE A 5 12.65 -0.91 2.40
C ILE A 5 13.48 -0.35 3.55
N GLY A 6 13.06 0.76 4.14
CA GLY A 6 13.71 1.37 5.29
C GLY A 6 13.05 1.09 6.63
N GLY A 7 12.01 0.23 6.67
CA GLY A 7 11.30 -0.09 7.92
C GLY A 7 10.67 1.14 8.59
N GLY A 8 10.25 2.13 7.82
CA GLY A 8 9.73 3.42 8.30
C GLY A 8 10.77 4.55 8.34
N PHE A 9 12.06 4.26 8.17
CA PHE A 9 13.07 5.31 7.99
C PHE A 9 12.89 5.97 6.61
N PRO A 10 13.00 7.31 6.49
CA PRO A 10 12.84 8.03 5.22
C PRO A 10 13.96 7.67 4.23
N VAL A 11 13.72 6.70 3.38
CA VAL A 11 14.68 6.24 2.38
C VAL A 11 13.95 5.62 1.19
N ALA A 12 14.56 5.72 0.02
CA ALA A 12 14.14 5.06 -1.20
C ALA A 12 15.35 4.58 -1.98
N ALA A 13 15.12 3.62 -2.87
CA ALA A 13 16.08 3.17 -3.86
C ALA A 13 15.43 3.23 -5.25
N TYR A 14 16.19 3.60 -6.25
CA TYR A 14 15.78 3.55 -7.65
C TYR A 14 16.91 2.93 -8.48
N GLY A 15 16.54 2.35 -9.59
CA GLY A 15 17.44 1.81 -10.59
C GLY A 15 17.12 2.40 -11.94
N ALA A 16 18.07 2.35 -12.83
CA ALA A 16 17.92 2.72 -14.23
C ALA A 16 18.39 1.57 -15.13
N THR A 17 17.89 1.51 -16.36
CA THR A 17 18.46 0.64 -17.39
C THR A 17 19.82 1.19 -17.82
N ASP A 18 20.66 0.34 -18.41
CA ASP A 18 21.97 0.75 -18.93
C ASP A 18 21.86 1.88 -19.96
N GLU A 19 20.80 1.87 -20.77
CA GLU A 19 20.50 2.92 -21.74
C GLU A 19 20.30 4.28 -21.05
N ILE A 20 19.48 4.33 -19.99
CA ILE A 20 19.23 5.55 -19.21
C ILE A 20 20.50 5.96 -18.46
N ALA A 21 21.21 5.01 -17.86
CA ALA A 21 22.46 5.29 -17.14
C ALA A 21 23.52 5.91 -18.06
N THR A 22 23.66 5.40 -19.28
CA THR A 22 24.58 5.96 -20.31
C THR A 22 24.22 7.40 -20.68
N THR A 23 22.94 7.76 -20.63
CA THR A 23 22.49 9.13 -20.93
C THR A 23 22.74 10.07 -19.73
N ILE A 24 22.63 9.57 -18.50
CA ILE A 24 22.84 10.37 -17.28
C ILE A 24 24.32 10.64 -17.02
N ASP A 25 25.18 9.65 -17.26
CA ASP A 25 26.60 9.70 -16.92
C ASP A 25 27.38 10.89 -17.56
N PRO A 26 27.22 11.20 -18.86
CA PRO A 26 27.83 12.39 -19.46
C PRO A 26 27.32 13.72 -18.87
N ALA A 27 26.06 13.78 -18.47
CA ALA A 27 25.46 14.95 -17.83
C ALA A 27 26.01 15.21 -16.42
N LEU A 28 26.37 14.16 -15.69
CA LEU A 28 26.97 14.26 -14.36
C LEU A 28 28.44 14.72 -14.40
N HIS A 29 29.15 14.41 -15.47
CA HIS A 29 30.59 14.70 -15.65
C HIS A 29 30.87 15.89 -16.57
N GLY A 30 29.81 16.52 -17.10
CA GLY A 30 29.93 17.73 -17.93
C GLY A 30 30.35 18.95 -17.14
N HIS A 31 31.38 19.68 -17.58
CA HIS A 31 31.91 20.85 -16.89
C HIS A 31 30.95 22.02 -16.78
N ASP A 32 29.87 22.05 -17.57
CA ASP A 32 28.89 23.13 -17.63
C ASP A 32 27.58 22.82 -16.89
N ALA A 33 27.46 21.65 -16.25
CA ALA A 33 26.26 21.26 -15.56
C ALA A 33 26.44 21.49 -14.05
N ASP A 34 25.71 22.46 -13.51
CA ASP A 34 25.55 22.62 -12.06
C ASP A 34 24.58 21.53 -11.54
N VAL A 35 25.08 20.31 -11.53
CA VAL A 35 24.32 19.14 -11.04
C VAL A 35 24.95 18.65 -9.76
N ALA A 36 24.16 18.63 -8.69
CA ALA A 36 24.57 18.09 -7.38
C ALA A 36 24.67 16.54 -7.35
N GLY A 37 24.68 15.89 -8.52
CA GLY A 37 24.66 14.44 -8.66
C GLY A 37 23.23 13.86 -8.67
N VAL A 38 23.13 12.54 -8.76
CA VAL A 38 21.85 11.83 -8.74
C VAL A 38 21.52 11.47 -7.29
N GLY A 39 20.38 11.98 -6.76
CA GLY A 39 19.83 11.59 -5.47
C GLY A 39 19.86 12.63 -4.35
N GLY A 40 20.44 13.79 -4.52
CA GLY A 40 20.48 14.86 -3.51
C GLY A 40 21.42 14.59 -2.33
N THR A 41 21.49 15.52 -1.37
CA THR A 41 22.48 15.57 -0.31
C THR A 41 22.41 14.43 0.72
N LEU A 42 21.28 13.78 0.86
CA LEU A 42 21.07 12.65 1.77
C LEU A 42 21.19 11.29 1.08
N ALA A 43 21.46 11.25 -0.22
CA ALA A 43 21.67 10.00 -0.94
C ALA A 43 22.88 9.25 -0.37
N GLY A 44 22.73 7.94 -0.17
CA GLY A 44 23.79 7.11 0.42
C GLY A 44 24.07 7.37 1.89
N SER A 45 23.22 8.09 2.62
CA SER A 45 23.35 8.29 4.06
C SER A 45 23.58 6.97 4.78
N ALA A 46 24.56 6.94 5.69
CA ALA A 46 24.92 5.74 6.47
C ALA A 46 23.72 5.21 7.29
N MET A 47 22.89 6.10 7.84
CA MET A 47 21.69 5.70 8.57
C MET A 47 20.65 5.08 7.64
N ALA A 48 20.43 5.67 6.47
CA ALA A 48 19.48 5.17 5.48
C ALA A 48 19.89 3.77 4.98
N THR A 49 21.16 3.60 4.63
CA THR A 49 21.70 2.30 4.18
C THR A 49 21.69 1.25 5.27
N ALA A 50 21.96 1.64 6.53
CA ALA A 50 21.84 0.74 7.68
C ALA A 50 20.38 0.30 7.91
N ALA A 51 19.42 1.22 7.79
CA ALA A 51 18.00 0.91 7.89
C ALA A 51 17.55 -0.04 6.78
N ILE A 52 17.92 0.21 5.51
CA ILE A 52 17.64 -0.70 4.39
C ILE A 52 18.24 -2.08 4.69
N ARG A 53 19.51 -2.14 5.07
CA ARG A 53 20.18 -3.41 5.36
C ARG A 53 19.44 -4.20 6.44
N ALA A 54 19.12 -3.55 7.56
CA ALA A 54 18.41 -4.18 8.67
C ALA A 54 17.02 -4.71 8.22
N THR A 55 16.26 -3.89 7.49
CA THR A 55 14.93 -4.25 7.01
C THR A 55 14.98 -5.44 6.06
N LEU A 56 15.86 -5.41 5.06
CA LEU A 56 15.97 -6.47 4.05
C LEU A 56 16.61 -7.75 4.57
N SER A 57 17.43 -7.68 5.62
CA SER A 57 18.11 -8.87 6.17
C SER A 57 17.39 -9.54 7.34
N ALA A 58 16.43 -8.85 7.98
CA ALA A 58 15.83 -9.34 9.22
C ALA A 58 14.29 -9.18 9.31
N THR A 59 13.67 -8.43 8.40
CA THR A 59 12.24 -8.12 8.49
C THR A 59 11.45 -8.45 7.23
N LEU A 60 11.98 -8.16 6.05
CA LEU A 60 11.31 -8.46 4.78
C LEU A 60 11.95 -9.71 4.14
N LEU A 61 11.66 -10.87 4.71
CA LEU A 61 12.13 -12.16 4.25
C LEU A 61 11.09 -12.85 3.36
N ASP A 62 11.52 -13.77 2.50
CA ASP A 62 10.62 -14.56 1.66
C ASP A 62 9.59 -15.32 2.49
N ALA A 63 9.99 -15.89 3.63
CA ALA A 63 9.11 -16.57 4.56
C ALA A 63 8.00 -15.66 5.14
N ASP A 64 8.25 -14.37 5.29
CA ASP A 64 7.23 -13.41 5.72
C ASP A 64 6.20 -13.20 4.61
N SER A 65 6.62 -13.14 3.36
CA SER A 65 5.71 -13.03 2.21
C SER A 65 4.81 -14.26 2.11
N GLU A 66 5.35 -15.46 2.32
CA GLU A 66 4.58 -16.73 2.32
C GLU A 66 3.49 -16.73 3.39
N ARG A 67 3.70 -16.06 4.51
CA ARG A 67 2.73 -15.92 5.59
C ARG A 67 1.75 -14.76 5.37
N MET A 68 2.24 -13.64 4.88
CA MET A 68 1.44 -12.41 4.70
C MET A 68 0.47 -12.50 3.53
N ILE A 69 0.82 -13.19 2.44
CA ILE A 69 -0.06 -13.33 1.26
C ILE A 69 -1.38 -14.05 1.61
N PRO A 70 -1.38 -15.18 2.33
CA PRO A 70 -2.62 -15.81 2.80
C PRO A 70 -3.48 -14.91 3.70
N LEU A 71 -2.87 -14.10 4.57
CA LEU A 71 -3.59 -13.12 5.38
C LEU A 71 -4.27 -12.04 4.52
N ALA A 72 -3.57 -11.55 3.50
CA ALA A 72 -4.15 -10.60 2.54
C ALA A 72 -5.29 -11.24 1.74
N SER A 73 -5.17 -12.52 1.36
CA SER A 73 -6.24 -13.25 0.69
C SER A 73 -7.45 -13.43 1.61
N ARG A 74 -7.24 -13.79 2.89
CA ARG A 74 -8.31 -13.88 3.88
C ARG A 74 -9.06 -12.55 4.04
N TRP A 75 -8.32 -11.43 4.12
CA TRP A 75 -8.92 -10.10 4.15
C TRP A 75 -9.74 -9.82 2.89
N THR A 76 -9.16 -10.08 1.71
CA THR A 76 -9.79 -9.87 0.41
C THR A 76 -11.09 -10.66 0.28
N ASP A 77 -11.08 -11.94 0.66
CA ASP A 77 -12.24 -12.81 0.60
C ASP A 77 -13.33 -12.35 1.57
N GLY A 78 -12.98 -12.02 2.81
CA GLY A 78 -13.92 -11.50 3.79
C GLY A 78 -14.60 -10.20 3.36
N VAL A 79 -13.85 -9.27 2.78
CA VAL A 79 -14.38 -8.00 2.25
C VAL A 79 -15.26 -8.25 1.03
N ARG A 80 -14.84 -9.10 0.09
CA ARG A 80 -15.65 -9.50 -1.09
C ARG A 80 -16.97 -10.13 -0.70
N ASP A 81 -16.95 -11.03 0.27
CA ASP A 81 -18.15 -11.68 0.76
C ASP A 81 -19.12 -10.69 1.40
N ALA A 82 -18.62 -9.73 2.15
CA ALA A 82 -19.45 -8.68 2.75
C ALA A 82 -20.11 -7.78 1.68
N ILE A 83 -19.34 -7.42 0.65
CA ILE A 83 -19.81 -6.65 -0.52
C ILE A 83 -20.89 -7.45 -1.29
N ALA A 84 -20.60 -8.71 -1.60
CA ALA A 84 -21.49 -9.58 -2.37
C ALA A 84 -22.83 -9.84 -1.67
N ARG A 85 -22.81 -10.04 -0.34
CA ARG A 85 -24.05 -10.21 0.45
C ARG A 85 -25.01 -9.05 0.33
N ARG A 86 -24.52 -7.87 -0.04
CA ARG A 86 -25.32 -6.63 -0.16
C ARG A 86 -25.57 -6.20 -1.61
N GLY A 87 -25.11 -7.00 -2.59
CA GLY A 87 -25.27 -6.71 -4.00
C GLY A 87 -24.57 -5.42 -4.46
N LEU A 88 -23.53 -4.98 -3.73
CA LEU A 88 -22.78 -3.77 -4.10
C LEU A 88 -21.85 -4.07 -5.29
N GLY A 89 -21.78 -3.11 -6.22
CA GLY A 89 -20.90 -3.20 -7.39
C GLY A 89 -19.43 -2.85 -7.12
N TRP A 90 -18.95 -3.08 -5.90
CA TRP A 90 -17.59 -2.78 -5.48
C TRP A 90 -16.63 -3.88 -5.88
N SER A 91 -15.35 -3.53 -6.00
CA SER A 91 -14.29 -4.48 -6.36
C SER A 91 -13.17 -4.51 -5.33
N VAL A 92 -12.46 -5.64 -5.24
CA VAL A 92 -11.37 -5.84 -4.28
C VAL A 92 -10.20 -6.53 -4.98
N PRO A 93 -9.33 -5.79 -5.69
CA PRO A 93 -8.08 -6.32 -6.22
C PRO A 93 -7.07 -6.60 -5.10
N GLN A 94 -6.21 -7.61 -5.34
CA GLN A 94 -5.11 -7.96 -4.48
C GLN A 94 -3.83 -8.13 -5.30
N LEU A 95 -2.72 -7.65 -4.75
CA LEU A 95 -1.39 -7.89 -5.29
C LEU A 95 -0.44 -8.25 -4.13
N GLY A 96 -0.08 -9.53 -4.03
CA GLY A 96 0.74 -10.03 -2.93
C GLY A 96 0.11 -9.74 -1.57
N CYS A 97 0.85 -9.04 -0.71
CA CYS A 97 0.43 -8.67 0.64
C CYS A 97 -0.41 -7.38 0.71
N ARG A 98 -0.75 -6.79 -0.42
CA ARG A 98 -1.58 -5.60 -0.54
C ARG A 98 -2.91 -5.95 -1.16
N ALA A 99 -4.00 -5.46 -0.57
CA ALA A 99 -5.33 -5.49 -1.16
C ALA A 99 -6.01 -4.15 -0.92
N GLU A 100 -6.98 -3.80 -1.78
CA GLU A 100 -7.70 -2.54 -1.70
C GLU A 100 -9.15 -2.75 -2.15
N TYR A 101 -10.13 -2.15 -1.50
CA TYR A 101 -11.48 -2.14 -2.04
C TYR A 101 -11.76 -0.81 -2.74
N TRP A 102 -12.47 -0.91 -3.86
CA TRP A 102 -12.94 0.22 -4.65
C TRP A 102 -14.47 0.26 -4.58
N VAL A 103 -15.02 1.44 -4.39
CA VAL A 103 -16.48 1.65 -4.32
C VAL A 103 -17.16 1.60 -5.70
N CYS A 104 -16.49 0.99 -6.66
CA CYS A 104 -16.93 0.82 -8.05
C CYS A 104 -16.43 -0.54 -8.60
N PRO A 105 -16.88 -0.97 -9.79
CA PRO A 105 -16.25 -2.03 -10.56
C PRO A 105 -14.75 -1.73 -10.75
N LEU A 106 -13.94 -2.76 -10.96
CA LEU A 106 -12.48 -2.59 -11.07
C LEU A 106 -12.13 -1.55 -12.14
N PRO A 107 -11.48 -0.42 -11.75
CA PRO A 107 -11.12 0.63 -12.71
C PRO A 107 -10.14 0.10 -13.76
N ALA A 108 -10.35 0.44 -15.03
CA ALA A 108 -9.47 0.03 -16.11
C ALA A 108 -8.21 0.91 -16.23
N ASN A 109 -8.27 2.11 -15.68
CA ASN A 109 -7.18 3.10 -15.73
C ASN A 109 -7.31 4.14 -14.60
N GLY A 110 -6.33 5.03 -14.49
CA GLY A 110 -6.30 6.05 -13.44
C GLY A 110 -7.43 7.09 -13.53
N ALA A 111 -7.96 7.37 -14.72
CA ALA A 111 -9.08 8.29 -14.87
C ALA A 111 -10.39 7.71 -14.33
N ASP A 112 -10.63 6.42 -14.58
CA ASP A 112 -11.77 5.70 -14.03
C ASP A 112 -11.70 5.64 -12.50
N ALA A 113 -10.48 5.38 -11.97
CA ALA A 113 -10.23 5.37 -10.54
C ALA A 113 -10.52 6.74 -9.89
N ALA A 114 -10.05 7.82 -10.51
CA ALA A 114 -10.28 9.18 -10.02
C ALA A 114 -11.77 9.58 -10.07
N ALA A 115 -12.49 9.12 -11.09
CA ALA A 115 -13.92 9.39 -11.23
C ALA A 115 -14.79 8.62 -10.20
N ALA A 116 -14.25 7.57 -9.60
CA ALA A 116 -14.93 6.73 -8.62
C ALA A 116 -14.70 7.16 -7.16
N VAL A 117 -13.93 8.21 -6.93
CA VAL A 117 -13.66 8.73 -5.57
C VAL A 117 -14.95 9.32 -5.00
N ASP A 118 -15.28 8.88 -3.78
CA ASP A 118 -16.39 9.41 -2.98
C ASP A 118 -15.83 9.78 -1.59
N ASP A 119 -15.50 11.05 -1.42
CA ASP A 119 -14.83 11.57 -0.22
C ASP A 119 -15.68 11.39 1.05
N GLU A 120 -17.02 11.47 0.94
CA GLU A 120 -17.91 11.30 2.10
C GLU A 120 -17.96 9.84 2.53
N LEU A 121 -18.07 8.93 1.57
CA LEU A 121 -18.05 7.48 1.82
C LEU A 121 -16.71 7.03 2.37
N ASP A 122 -15.60 7.49 1.79
CA ASP A 122 -14.26 7.20 2.27
C ASP A 122 -14.06 7.71 3.71
N ALA A 123 -14.47 8.94 4.00
CA ALA A 123 -14.41 9.50 5.35
C ALA A 123 -15.26 8.69 6.34
N PHE A 124 -16.46 8.26 5.95
CA PHE A 124 -17.31 7.40 6.77
C PHE A 124 -16.61 6.07 7.08
N MET A 125 -16.12 5.36 6.07
CA MET A 125 -15.50 4.05 6.22
C MET A 125 -14.26 4.12 7.11
N HIS A 126 -13.40 5.12 6.91
CA HIS A 126 -12.19 5.34 7.73
C HIS A 126 -12.54 5.69 9.17
N LEU A 127 -13.48 6.60 9.40
CA LEU A 127 -13.87 7.01 10.74
C LEU A 127 -14.61 5.90 11.50
N TRP A 128 -15.43 5.12 10.77
CA TRP A 128 -16.10 3.94 11.33
C TRP A 128 -15.10 2.89 11.83
N ALA A 129 -14.08 2.59 11.01
CA ALA A 129 -13.02 1.65 11.34
C ALA A 129 -12.17 2.18 12.53
N LEU A 130 -11.76 3.44 12.49
CA LEU A 130 -10.94 4.08 13.52
C LEU A 130 -11.62 4.06 14.89
N ASN A 131 -12.91 4.40 14.96
CA ASN A 131 -13.70 4.36 16.19
C ASN A 131 -13.88 2.93 16.76
N ARG A 132 -13.48 1.91 15.99
CA ARG A 132 -13.51 0.49 16.38
C ARG A 132 -12.13 -0.13 16.52
N GLY A 133 -11.11 0.73 16.59
CA GLY A 133 -9.72 0.34 16.85
C GLY A 133 -8.96 -0.14 15.60
N ILE A 134 -9.43 0.17 14.40
CA ILE A 134 -8.78 -0.20 13.14
C ILE A 134 -8.32 1.06 12.42
N LEU A 135 -7.02 1.20 12.26
CA LEU A 135 -6.41 2.27 11.46
C LEU A 135 -6.19 1.77 10.04
N MET A 136 -6.97 2.28 9.10
CA MET A 136 -6.76 2.06 7.68
C MET A 136 -5.66 2.97 7.13
N THR A 137 -5.09 2.59 5.98
CA THR A 137 -4.10 3.44 5.29
C THR A 137 -4.75 4.77 4.90
N PRO A 138 -4.21 5.92 5.34
CA PRO A 138 -4.78 7.23 4.96
C PRO A 138 -4.82 7.39 3.44
N PHE A 139 -5.89 8.01 2.93
CA PHE A 139 -6.13 8.30 1.50
C PHE A 139 -6.34 7.06 0.60
N HIS A 140 -6.48 5.87 1.20
CA HIS A 140 -6.68 4.62 0.48
C HIS A 140 -7.54 3.66 1.29
N ASN A 141 -8.42 2.93 0.62
CA ASN A 141 -9.18 1.84 1.21
C ASN A 141 -8.38 0.52 1.17
N MET A 142 -7.15 0.59 1.63
CA MET A 142 -6.10 -0.39 1.38
C MET A 142 -5.65 -1.09 2.66
N ALA A 143 -5.61 -2.42 2.60
CA ALA A 143 -4.92 -3.24 3.57
C ALA A 143 -3.47 -3.47 3.13
N LEU A 144 -2.54 -3.14 4.02
CA LEU A 144 -1.13 -3.47 3.91
C LEU A 144 -0.79 -4.47 5.00
N VAL A 145 -0.70 -5.74 4.65
CA VAL A 145 -0.39 -6.79 5.62
C VAL A 145 1.09 -6.76 5.96
N SER A 146 1.39 -6.81 7.24
CA SER A 146 2.76 -6.84 7.78
C SER A 146 3.03 -8.16 8.52
N PRO A 147 4.30 -8.48 8.82
CA PRO A 147 4.65 -9.66 9.60
C PRO A 147 4.02 -9.73 11.00
N ALA A 148 3.56 -8.60 11.53
CA ALA A 148 2.92 -8.54 12.86
C ALA A 148 1.43 -8.86 12.85
N HIS A 149 0.77 -8.83 11.68
CA HIS A 149 -0.67 -9.13 11.59
C HIS A 149 -0.96 -10.62 11.78
N THR A 150 -2.13 -10.89 12.35
CA THR A 150 -2.66 -12.24 12.63
C THR A 150 -4.00 -12.44 11.94
N ASP A 151 -4.47 -13.70 11.89
CA ASP A 151 -5.83 -14.02 11.43
C ASP A 151 -6.90 -13.25 12.22
N THR A 152 -6.71 -13.09 13.53
CA THR A 152 -7.64 -12.36 14.38
C THR A 152 -7.77 -10.89 14.00
N ASP A 153 -6.66 -10.25 13.61
CA ASP A 153 -6.68 -8.85 13.16
C ASP A 153 -7.47 -8.70 11.86
N VAL A 154 -7.27 -9.64 10.94
CA VAL A 154 -7.99 -9.68 9.66
C VAL A 154 -9.48 -9.94 9.87
N ASP A 155 -9.83 -10.92 10.70
CA ASP A 155 -11.23 -11.24 11.00
C ASP A 155 -11.93 -10.04 11.67
N ARG A 156 -11.26 -9.39 12.61
CA ARG A 156 -11.77 -8.19 13.26
C ARG A 156 -12.06 -7.06 12.26
N HIS A 157 -11.16 -6.85 11.28
CA HIS A 157 -11.42 -5.88 10.22
C HIS A 157 -12.67 -6.27 9.43
N THR A 158 -12.78 -7.52 9.01
CA THR A 158 -13.91 -8.00 8.21
C THR A 158 -15.25 -7.82 8.93
N GLU A 159 -15.31 -8.12 10.24
CA GLU A 159 -16.50 -7.87 11.08
C GLU A 159 -16.88 -6.39 11.11
N VAL A 160 -15.90 -5.50 11.31
CA VAL A 160 -16.13 -4.06 11.39
C VAL A 160 -16.55 -3.50 10.03
N PHE A 161 -15.96 -3.98 8.94
CA PHE A 161 -16.32 -3.62 7.58
C PHE A 161 -17.76 -4.07 7.24
N ASP A 162 -18.10 -5.32 7.57
CA ASP A 162 -19.45 -5.85 7.34
C ASP A 162 -20.52 -5.05 8.11
N ALA A 163 -20.22 -4.66 9.34
CA ALA A 163 -21.10 -3.81 10.13
C ALA A 163 -21.25 -2.39 9.52
N ALA A 164 -20.20 -1.82 8.94
CA ALA A 164 -20.28 -0.56 8.22
C ALA A 164 -21.23 -0.65 7.02
N LEU A 165 -21.07 -1.69 6.21
CA LEU A 165 -21.93 -1.92 5.06
C LEU A 165 -23.39 -2.15 5.47
N THR A 166 -23.64 -2.78 6.63
CA THR A 166 -25.01 -2.94 7.14
C THR A 166 -25.68 -1.59 7.38
N VAL A 167 -24.97 -0.63 7.94
CA VAL A 167 -25.50 0.72 8.17
C VAL A 167 -25.71 1.47 6.86
N LEU A 168 -24.76 1.39 5.94
CA LEU A 168 -24.82 2.05 4.63
C LEU A 168 -25.99 1.56 3.77
N THR A 169 -26.36 0.28 3.88
CA THR A 169 -27.42 -0.31 3.04
C THR A 169 -28.77 -0.41 3.73
N ALA A 170 -28.89 0.05 4.98
CA ALA A 170 -30.16 0.09 5.72
C ALA A 170 -31.04 1.31 5.45
N SER A 171 -30.62 2.19 4.50
CA SER A 171 -31.27 3.47 4.17
C SER A 171 -32.31 3.32 3.05
#